data_44cb8e6805a4d3e53aaaff4d920fe224
#
_entry.id   44cb8e6805a4d3e53aaaff4d920fe224
#
_cell.length_a   1.000
_cell.length_b   1.000
_cell.length_c   1.000
_cell.angle_alpha   90.00
_cell.angle_beta   90.00
_cell.angle_gamma   90.00
#
_symmetry.space_group_name_H-M   'P 1'
#
loop_
_entity.id
_entity.type
_entity.pdbx_description
1 polymer ?
#
loop_
_entity_poly.entity_id
_entity_poly.type
_entity_poly.pdbx_seq_one_letter_code
_entity_poly.pdbx_strand_id
1 'polypeptide(L)'
;GLWLDMNEPALFAAWGEPTLPASARHALEGQGGDHRLAHNLYGLLMARASWEGFRKHAPERRPFLLTRSGHAGVQRYAWAWTGDVESTWEGLRTTLRALLGLSLSGVYFVGSDIGGFSGNPSPELYLRWFQMAALTPFFRLHAARWTKRREPWRFGEEVLEGVRRAMALRESLLPYLYTLAHRASREGKPLLRPLFLEGGPYTEEAFLLGEALLVAFLVTTFVFTT
;
A
#
# COMPACT_ATOMS: atom_id res chain seq x y z
N GLY A 1 -15.30 -4.77 -6.17
CA GLY A 1 -14.13 -5.24 -5.47
C GLY A 1 -14.42 -5.65 -4.04
N LEU A 2 -13.43 -6.28 -3.39
CA LEU A 2 -13.48 -6.60 -1.97
C LEU A 2 -12.29 -5.96 -1.25
N TRP A 3 -12.55 -5.49 -0.04
CA TRP A 3 -11.55 -5.04 0.92
C TRP A 3 -11.40 -6.13 1.98
N LEU A 4 -10.23 -6.75 2.04
CA LEU A 4 -9.89 -7.85 2.93
C LEU A 4 -9.09 -7.27 4.10
N ASP A 5 -9.80 -6.92 5.15
CA ASP A 5 -9.24 -6.33 6.35
C ASP A 5 -9.19 -7.35 7.50
N MET A 6 -8.38 -7.06 8.52
CA MET A 6 -8.27 -7.85 9.75
C MET A 6 -7.79 -9.29 9.52
N ASN A 7 -7.11 -9.54 8.43
CA ASN A 7 -6.76 -10.89 7.95
C ASN A 7 -5.32 -11.32 8.25
N GLU A 8 -4.74 -10.79 9.34
CA GLU A 8 -3.49 -11.30 9.97
C GLU A 8 -3.64 -12.69 10.61
N PRO A 9 -4.76 -13.21 11.15
CA PRO A 9 -6.03 -12.61 11.58
C PRO A 9 -5.91 -11.82 12.87
N ALA A 10 -6.50 -10.62 12.89
CA ALA A 10 -6.48 -9.74 14.06
C ALA A 10 -7.53 -10.18 15.10
N LEU A 11 -7.14 -10.17 16.36
CA LEU A 11 -8.00 -10.45 17.50
C LEU A 11 -7.92 -9.31 18.51
N PHE A 12 -9.06 -8.74 18.87
CA PHE A 12 -9.16 -7.73 19.91
C PHE A 12 -9.56 -8.41 21.23
N ALA A 13 -8.56 -8.77 22.03
CA ALA A 13 -8.75 -9.27 23.39
C ALA A 13 -8.19 -8.27 24.40
N ALA A 14 -8.72 -8.30 25.63
CA ALA A 14 -8.25 -7.43 26.71
C ALA A 14 -6.81 -7.76 27.14
N TRP A 15 -6.34 -8.95 26.82
CA TRP A 15 -4.98 -9.46 27.09
C TRP A 15 -4.63 -10.55 26.08
N GLY A 16 -3.34 -10.83 25.94
CA GLY A 16 -2.80 -11.83 25.02
C GLY A 16 -2.27 -11.22 23.73
N GLU A 17 -1.98 -12.06 22.76
CA GLU A 17 -1.50 -11.65 21.46
C GLU A 17 -2.63 -11.03 20.61
N PRO A 18 -2.34 -10.05 19.76
CA PRO A 18 -3.35 -9.44 18.89
C PRO A 18 -3.77 -10.33 17.71
N THR A 19 -3.58 -11.62 17.83
CA THR A 19 -3.93 -12.64 16.84
C THR A 19 -4.42 -13.92 17.53
N LEU A 20 -4.74 -14.95 16.75
CA LEU A 20 -5.18 -16.25 17.31
C LEU A 20 -4.07 -16.93 18.13
N PRO A 21 -4.43 -17.67 19.18
CA PRO A 21 -3.46 -18.47 19.91
C PRO A 21 -2.67 -19.40 19.00
N ALA A 22 -1.38 -19.59 19.29
CA ALA A 22 -0.49 -20.44 18.50
C ALA A 22 -1.02 -21.88 18.29
N SER A 23 -1.81 -22.38 19.25
CA SER A 23 -2.44 -23.71 19.21
C SER A 23 -3.76 -23.77 18.43
N ALA A 24 -4.30 -22.63 17.95
CA ALA A 24 -5.53 -22.63 17.15
C ALA A 24 -5.36 -23.50 15.90
N ARG A 25 -6.37 -24.33 15.63
CA ARG A 25 -6.30 -25.30 14.52
C ARG A 25 -6.83 -24.70 13.23
N HIS A 26 -6.14 -25.00 12.14
CA HIS A 26 -6.49 -24.59 10.79
C HIS A 26 -6.56 -25.79 9.86
N ALA A 27 -7.46 -25.74 8.87
CA ALA A 27 -7.59 -26.78 7.86
C ALA A 27 -6.41 -26.86 6.90
N LEU A 28 -5.77 -25.72 6.58
CA LEU A 28 -4.62 -25.58 5.67
C LEU A 28 -4.77 -26.44 4.41
N GLU A 29 -5.88 -26.24 3.68
CA GLU A 29 -6.22 -26.97 2.43
C GLU A 29 -6.28 -28.51 2.62
N GLY A 30 -6.67 -28.98 3.80
CA GLY A 30 -6.78 -30.39 4.14
C GLY A 30 -5.55 -31.01 4.80
N GLN A 31 -4.42 -30.31 4.82
CA GLN A 31 -3.20 -30.81 5.51
C GLN A 31 -3.30 -30.71 7.02
N GLY A 32 -4.13 -29.78 7.53
CA GLY A 32 -4.22 -29.47 8.94
C GLY A 32 -2.98 -28.79 9.48
N GLY A 33 -3.11 -28.14 10.62
CA GLY A 33 -1.99 -27.48 11.26
C GLY A 33 -2.44 -26.54 12.38
N ASP A 34 -1.50 -25.93 13.05
CA ASP A 34 -1.77 -24.90 14.05
C ASP A 34 -1.52 -23.48 13.49
N HIS A 35 -1.80 -22.47 14.31
CA HIS A 35 -1.69 -21.07 13.89
C HIS A 35 -0.23 -20.64 13.64
N ARG A 36 0.76 -21.28 14.20
CA ARG A 36 2.17 -21.00 13.89
C ARG A 36 2.51 -21.23 12.43
N LEU A 37 1.90 -22.27 11.82
CA LEU A 37 2.03 -22.55 10.39
C LEU A 37 1.11 -21.68 9.53
N ALA A 38 -0.09 -21.38 10.03
CA ALA A 38 -1.14 -20.70 9.28
C ALA A 38 -1.03 -19.17 9.29
N HIS A 39 -0.41 -18.56 10.31
CA HIS A 39 -0.45 -17.12 10.55
C HIS A 39 -0.12 -16.30 9.30
N ASN A 40 1.05 -16.48 8.73
CA ASN A 40 1.48 -15.72 7.54
C ASN A 40 0.74 -16.12 6.25
N LEU A 41 0.12 -17.31 6.22
CA LEU A 41 -0.61 -17.80 5.05
C LEU A 41 -2.08 -17.37 5.06
N TYR A 42 -2.63 -16.98 6.20
CA TYR A 42 -4.05 -16.71 6.35
C TYR A 42 -4.54 -15.62 5.38
N GLY A 43 -3.88 -14.47 5.34
CA GLY A 43 -4.22 -13.38 4.42
C GLY A 43 -4.07 -13.78 2.95
N LEU A 44 -3.02 -14.52 2.61
CA LEU A 44 -2.83 -15.06 1.26
C LEU A 44 -3.97 -15.99 0.84
N LEU A 45 -4.34 -16.95 1.70
CA LEU A 45 -5.40 -17.92 1.40
C LEU A 45 -6.77 -17.25 1.32
N MET A 46 -7.03 -16.24 2.17
CA MET A 46 -8.24 -15.42 2.09
C MET A 46 -8.32 -14.65 0.77
N ALA A 47 -7.21 -14.03 0.34
CA ALA A 47 -7.14 -13.32 -0.94
C ALA A 47 -7.36 -14.27 -2.12
N ARG A 48 -6.74 -15.45 -2.10
CA ARG A 48 -6.93 -16.49 -3.12
C ARG A 48 -8.37 -16.97 -3.19
N ALA A 49 -8.97 -17.35 -2.07
CA ALA A 49 -10.37 -17.81 -2.03
C ALA A 49 -11.34 -16.74 -2.54
N SER A 50 -11.10 -15.48 -2.18
CA SER A 50 -11.91 -14.35 -2.66
C SER A 50 -11.76 -14.16 -4.17
N TRP A 51 -10.53 -14.26 -4.70
CA TRP A 51 -10.26 -14.15 -6.13
C TRP A 51 -10.91 -15.29 -6.93
N GLU A 52 -10.78 -16.54 -6.46
CA GLU A 52 -11.41 -17.71 -7.05
C GLU A 52 -12.95 -17.58 -7.04
N GLY A 53 -13.51 -17.09 -5.94
CA GLY A 53 -14.94 -16.77 -5.83
C GLY A 53 -15.42 -15.78 -6.89
N PHE A 54 -14.68 -14.67 -7.09
CA PHE A 54 -14.99 -13.71 -8.16
C PHE A 54 -14.92 -14.35 -9.54
N ARG A 55 -13.88 -15.13 -9.82
CA ARG A 55 -13.69 -15.80 -11.11
C ARG A 55 -14.81 -16.81 -11.40
N LYS A 56 -15.32 -17.44 -10.37
CA LYS A 56 -16.41 -18.42 -10.49
C LYS A 56 -17.78 -17.74 -10.70
N HIS A 57 -18.05 -16.65 -9.98
CA HIS A 57 -19.41 -16.07 -9.93
C HIS A 57 -19.61 -14.84 -10.83
N ALA A 58 -18.49 -14.24 -11.29
CA ALA A 58 -18.51 -13.08 -12.20
C ALA A 58 -17.34 -13.18 -13.19
N PRO A 59 -17.27 -14.24 -14.02
CA PRO A 59 -16.12 -14.52 -14.88
C PRO A 59 -15.86 -13.42 -15.92
N GLU A 60 -16.88 -12.65 -16.28
CA GLU A 60 -16.80 -11.52 -17.21
C GLU A 60 -16.20 -10.26 -16.60
N ARG A 61 -16.06 -10.21 -15.27
CA ARG A 61 -15.53 -9.05 -14.55
C ARG A 61 -14.10 -9.29 -14.09
N ARG A 62 -13.28 -8.24 -14.14
CA ARG A 62 -11.93 -8.26 -13.56
C ARG A 62 -12.05 -8.13 -12.04
N PRO A 63 -11.57 -9.10 -11.25
CA PRO A 63 -11.52 -8.96 -9.79
C PRO A 63 -10.64 -7.79 -9.38
N PHE A 64 -11.08 -7.01 -8.39
CA PHE A 64 -10.24 -6.07 -7.65
C PHE A 64 -10.34 -6.40 -6.17
N LEU A 65 -9.22 -6.79 -5.59
CA LEU A 65 -9.09 -7.14 -4.19
C LEU A 65 -8.01 -6.25 -3.57
N LEU A 66 -8.26 -5.77 -2.37
CA LEU A 66 -7.31 -5.03 -1.56
C LEU A 66 -7.16 -5.74 -0.21
N THR A 67 -5.95 -6.10 0.16
CA THR A 67 -5.68 -6.86 1.39
C THR A 67 -4.73 -6.12 2.32
N ARG A 68 -4.99 -6.18 3.63
CA ARG A 68 -4.09 -5.63 4.66
C ARG A 68 -2.91 -6.55 4.93
N SER A 69 -3.13 -7.85 4.86
CA SER A 69 -2.13 -8.86 5.16
C SER A 69 -1.95 -9.82 4.01
N GLY A 70 -0.78 -10.42 3.91
CA GLY A 70 -0.45 -11.39 2.89
C GLY A 70 0.93 -12.00 3.09
N HIS A 71 1.28 -12.89 2.17
CA HIS A 71 2.58 -13.55 2.10
C HIS A 71 3.09 -13.52 0.67
N ALA A 72 4.31 -13.94 0.43
CA ALA A 72 4.83 -14.10 -0.94
C ALA A 72 3.84 -14.89 -1.81
N GLY A 73 3.44 -14.31 -2.94
CA GLY A 73 2.40 -14.86 -3.82
C GLY A 73 1.05 -14.11 -3.74
N VAL A 74 0.82 -13.25 -2.75
CA VAL A 74 -0.42 -12.47 -2.63
C VAL A 74 -0.65 -11.54 -3.82
N GLN A 75 0.42 -11.05 -4.44
CA GLN A 75 0.39 -10.19 -5.64
C GLN A 75 -0.33 -10.81 -6.83
N ARG A 76 -0.55 -12.13 -6.84
CA ARG A 76 -1.34 -12.83 -7.87
C ARG A 76 -2.84 -12.59 -7.72
N TYR A 77 -3.29 -12.18 -6.54
CA TYR A 77 -4.70 -12.13 -6.18
C TYR A 77 -5.16 -10.75 -5.76
N ALA A 78 -4.33 -9.99 -5.06
CA ALA A 78 -4.75 -8.74 -4.43
C ALA A 78 -3.68 -7.65 -4.51
N TRP A 79 -4.14 -6.40 -4.45
CA TRP A 79 -3.35 -5.23 -4.09
C TRP A 79 -3.22 -5.18 -2.57
N ALA A 80 -2.24 -4.44 -2.07
CA ALA A 80 -2.01 -4.29 -0.65
C ALA A 80 -1.92 -2.81 -0.22
N TRP A 81 -2.09 -2.57 1.07
CA TRP A 81 -1.76 -1.27 1.68
C TRP A 81 -0.98 -1.48 2.98
N THR A 82 -0.37 -0.42 3.47
CA THR A 82 0.55 -0.48 4.62
C THR A 82 -0.14 -0.57 5.98
N GLY A 83 -1.47 -0.77 6.02
CA GLY A 83 -2.23 -0.88 7.27
C GLY A 83 -2.43 0.46 7.99
N ASP A 84 -2.59 0.40 9.30
CA ASP A 84 -3.05 1.48 10.17
C ASP A 84 -1.88 2.37 10.65
N VAL A 85 -1.22 3.07 9.73
CA VAL A 85 -0.08 3.94 10.02
C VAL A 85 -0.53 5.24 10.71
N GLU A 86 0.23 5.71 11.69
CA GLU A 86 -0.04 6.99 12.36
C GLU A 86 0.24 8.20 11.47
N SER A 87 -0.54 9.28 11.68
CA SER A 87 -0.40 10.57 11.02
C SER A 87 0.77 11.38 11.57
N THR A 88 2.00 10.88 11.39
CA THR A 88 3.25 11.49 11.83
C THR A 88 4.28 11.53 10.71
N TRP A 89 5.32 12.36 10.82
CA TRP A 89 6.43 12.37 9.89
C TRP A 89 7.17 11.01 9.86
N GLU A 90 7.30 10.36 11.01
CA GLU A 90 7.88 9.02 11.07
C GLU A 90 6.97 7.98 10.42
N GLY A 91 5.65 8.12 10.58
CA GLY A 91 4.67 7.31 9.87
C GLY A 91 4.81 7.43 8.35
N LEU A 92 5.04 8.64 7.83
CA LEU A 92 5.27 8.86 6.41
C LEU A 92 6.59 8.22 5.93
N ARG A 93 7.69 8.35 6.69
CA ARG A 93 8.98 7.69 6.37
C ARG A 93 8.84 6.17 6.40
N THR A 94 8.23 5.63 7.45
CA THR A 94 7.99 4.19 7.58
C THR A 94 7.12 3.67 6.44
N THR A 95 6.13 4.43 6.01
CA THR A 95 5.32 4.12 4.83
C THR A 95 6.18 3.98 3.58
N LEU A 96 7.05 4.94 3.29
CA LEU A 96 7.93 4.87 2.11
C LEU A 96 8.85 3.64 2.16
N ARG A 97 9.47 3.37 3.31
CA ARG A 97 10.29 2.16 3.54
C ARG A 97 9.49 0.88 3.27
N ALA A 98 8.27 0.80 3.81
CA ALA A 98 7.40 -0.35 3.62
C ALA A 98 7.00 -0.54 2.15
N LEU A 99 6.66 0.54 1.43
CA LEU A 99 6.33 0.49 0.00
C LEU A 99 7.50 -0.04 -0.83
N LEU A 100 8.71 0.45 -0.57
CA LEU A 100 9.92 -0.01 -1.26
C LEU A 100 10.25 -1.47 -0.91
N GLY A 101 10.14 -1.86 0.36
CA GLY A 101 10.35 -3.23 0.82
C GLY A 101 9.36 -4.22 0.21
N LEU A 102 8.08 -3.87 0.16
CA LEU A 102 7.03 -4.67 -0.48
C LEU A 102 7.28 -4.79 -1.99
N SER A 103 7.68 -3.70 -2.63
CA SER A 103 8.03 -3.68 -4.04
C SER A 103 9.20 -4.63 -4.35
N LEU A 104 10.26 -4.60 -3.54
CA LEU A 104 11.39 -5.54 -3.64
C LEU A 104 10.98 -7.00 -3.38
N SER A 105 9.93 -7.21 -2.58
CA SER A 105 9.39 -8.54 -2.28
C SER A 105 8.39 -9.06 -3.33
N GLY A 106 8.21 -8.33 -4.43
CA GLY A 106 7.30 -8.72 -5.51
C GLY A 106 5.84 -8.26 -5.30
N VAL A 107 5.53 -7.51 -4.23
CA VAL A 107 4.21 -6.93 -4.01
C VAL A 107 4.20 -5.52 -4.61
N TYR A 108 3.97 -5.44 -5.91
CA TYR A 108 4.14 -4.20 -6.68
C TYR A 108 2.97 -3.22 -6.56
N PHE A 109 1.74 -3.74 -6.37
CA PHE A 109 0.52 -2.95 -6.34
C PHE A 109 0.18 -2.59 -4.89
N VAL A 110 0.89 -1.61 -4.37
CA VAL A 110 0.83 -1.22 -2.97
C VAL A 110 0.75 0.30 -2.81
N GLY A 111 0.14 0.74 -1.73
CA GLY A 111 0.08 2.13 -1.30
C GLY A 111 -0.24 2.26 0.17
N SER A 112 -0.68 3.43 0.59
CA SER A 112 -1.00 3.73 1.99
C SER A 112 -2.26 4.56 2.11
N ASP A 113 -2.77 4.69 3.33
CA ASP A 113 -3.78 5.67 3.67
C ASP A 113 -3.17 7.06 3.69
N ILE A 114 -3.60 7.93 2.78
CA ILE A 114 -3.04 9.27 2.61
C ILE A 114 -3.29 10.12 3.85
N GLY A 115 -2.20 10.64 4.43
CA GLY A 115 -2.23 11.42 5.66
C GLY A 115 -2.23 10.57 6.94
N GLY A 116 -2.08 9.25 6.82
CA GLY A 116 -2.12 8.29 7.92
C GLY A 116 -3.53 7.87 8.30
N PHE A 117 -3.67 6.66 8.84
CA PHE A 117 -4.96 6.09 9.29
C PHE A 117 -5.40 6.68 10.63
N SER A 118 -4.51 6.67 11.64
CA SER A 118 -4.79 7.16 12.99
C SER A 118 -4.13 8.52 13.24
N GLY A 119 -4.66 9.28 14.20
CA GLY A 119 -4.18 10.64 14.50
C GLY A 119 -4.68 11.68 13.50
N ASN A 120 -4.10 12.88 13.56
CA ASN A 120 -4.51 14.02 12.73
C ASN A 120 -3.27 14.71 12.16
N PRO A 121 -3.01 14.64 10.87
CA PRO A 121 -1.83 15.26 10.27
C PRO A 121 -1.93 16.79 10.32
N SER A 122 -0.79 17.46 10.40
CA SER A 122 -0.70 18.89 10.07
C SER A 122 -1.01 19.10 8.57
N PRO A 123 -1.38 20.32 8.15
CA PRO A 123 -1.60 20.63 6.73
C PRO A 123 -0.39 20.29 5.86
N GLU A 124 0.82 20.58 6.30
CA GLU A 124 2.04 20.25 5.56
C GLU A 124 2.26 18.74 5.45
N LEU A 125 2.18 17.99 6.55
CA LEU A 125 2.33 16.54 6.53
C LEU A 125 1.31 15.88 5.59
N TYR A 126 0.05 16.34 5.64
CA TYR A 126 -1.00 15.86 4.75
C TYR A 126 -0.65 16.09 3.28
N LEU A 127 -0.21 17.30 2.93
CA LEU A 127 0.19 17.64 1.57
C LEU A 127 1.38 16.78 1.09
N ARG A 128 2.41 16.63 1.93
CA ARG A 128 3.59 15.80 1.58
C ARG A 128 3.20 14.34 1.35
N TRP A 129 2.35 13.80 2.22
CA TRP A 129 1.84 12.44 2.05
C TRP A 129 1.04 12.29 0.76
N PHE A 130 0.21 13.27 0.46
CA PHE A 130 -0.59 13.29 -0.76
C PHE A 130 0.29 13.31 -2.02
N GLN A 131 1.32 14.16 -2.03
CA GLN A 131 2.28 14.26 -3.13
C GLN A 131 3.04 12.95 -3.34
N MET A 132 3.54 12.32 -2.28
CA MET A 132 4.17 11.01 -2.35
C MET A 132 3.20 9.96 -2.91
N ALA A 133 1.99 9.89 -2.35
CA ALA A 133 1.01 8.90 -2.74
C ALA A 133 0.55 9.05 -4.20
N ALA A 134 0.55 10.26 -4.75
CA ALA A 134 0.23 10.51 -6.16
C ALA A 134 1.17 9.76 -7.12
N LEU A 135 2.36 9.38 -6.66
CA LEU A 135 3.38 8.66 -7.41
C LEU A 135 3.45 7.15 -7.03
N THR A 136 2.53 6.68 -6.21
CA THR A 136 2.43 5.25 -5.84
C THR A 136 1.36 4.53 -6.65
N PRO A 137 1.44 3.20 -6.81
CA PRO A 137 0.44 2.43 -7.54
C PRO A 137 -0.96 2.56 -6.95
N PHE A 138 -1.12 2.33 -5.65
CA PHE A 138 -2.38 2.45 -4.94
C PHE A 138 -2.50 3.82 -4.27
N PHE A 139 -3.62 4.51 -4.53
CA PHE A 139 -3.85 5.89 -4.13
C PHE A 139 -5.24 6.02 -3.52
N ARG A 140 -5.32 6.24 -2.20
CA ARG A 140 -6.57 6.23 -1.45
C ARG A 140 -6.55 7.21 -0.29
N LEU A 141 -7.61 8.01 -0.15
CA LEU A 141 -7.94 8.73 1.08
C LEU A 141 -8.71 7.79 2.01
N HIS A 142 -8.16 7.53 3.18
CA HIS A 142 -8.80 6.74 4.22
C HIS A 142 -8.24 7.09 5.59
N ALA A 143 -9.09 7.06 6.62
CA ALA A 143 -8.70 7.29 8.00
C ALA A 143 -9.70 6.70 8.99
N ALA A 144 -9.30 6.51 10.22
CA ALA A 144 -10.15 6.00 11.29
C ALA A 144 -11.35 6.93 11.53
N ARG A 145 -12.50 6.34 11.82
CA ARG A 145 -13.78 7.06 12.02
C ARG A 145 -13.72 8.17 13.07
N TRP A 146 -12.88 8.02 14.07
CA TRP A 146 -12.72 8.97 15.19
C TRP A 146 -11.71 10.08 14.92
N THR A 147 -11.06 10.11 13.76
CA THR A 147 -10.13 11.17 13.36
C THR A 147 -10.86 12.34 12.69
N LYS A 148 -10.17 13.47 12.51
CA LYS A 148 -10.69 14.56 11.68
C LYS A 148 -10.81 14.10 10.23
N ARG A 149 -11.79 14.67 9.54
CA ARG A 149 -12.02 14.39 8.11
C ARG A 149 -10.81 14.77 7.25
N ARG A 150 -10.59 14.00 6.18
CA ARG A 150 -9.40 14.06 5.31
C ARG A 150 -9.63 14.74 3.97
N GLU A 151 -10.79 15.34 3.74
CA GLU A 151 -11.03 16.05 2.49
C GLU A 151 -10.06 17.24 2.36
N PRO A 152 -9.39 17.43 1.20
CA PRO A 152 -8.32 18.42 1.02
C PRO A 152 -8.69 19.87 1.43
N TRP A 153 -9.94 20.26 1.15
CA TRP A 153 -10.45 21.60 1.51
C TRP A 153 -10.54 21.88 3.02
N ARG A 154 -10.37 20.86 3.85
CA ARG A 154 -10.32 21.00 5.31
C ARG A 154 -8.97 21.50 5.83
N PHE A 155 -7.95 21.45 5.00
CA PHE A 155 -6.57 21.78 5.36
C PHE A 155 -6.15 23.18 4.89
N GLY A 156 -7.07 23.95 4.29
CA GLY A 156 -6.82 25.31 3.78
C GLY A 156 -6.53 25.36 2.28
N GLU A 157 -6.59 26.56 1.70
CA GLU A 157 -6.51 26.76 0.24
C GLU A 157 -5.14 26.38 -0.32
N GLU A 158 -4.06 26.66 0.38
CA GLU A 158 -2.70 26.30 -0.03
C GLU A 158 -2.56 24.78 -0.22
N VAL A 159 -3.07 23.99 0.75
CA VAL A 159 -3.06 22.53 0.68
C VAL A 159 -3.97 22.05 -0.46
N LEU A 160 -5.16 22.61 -0.58
CA LEU A 160 -6.09 22.26 -1.65
C LEU A 160 -5.47 22.47 -3.03
N GLU A 161 -4.79 23.59 -3.25
CA GLU A 161 -4.09 23.86 -4.50
C GLU A 161 -2.91 22.92 -4.73
N GLY A 162 -2.14 22.60 -3.68
CA GLY A 162 -1.07 21.61 -3.75
C GLY A 162 -1.60 20.21 -4.11
N VAL A 163 -2.76 19.83 -3.57
CA VAL A 163 -3.44 18.57 -3.90
C VAL A 163 -3.93 18.57 -5.34
N ARG A 164 -4.51 19.66 -5.84
CA ARG A 164 -4.91 19.79 -7.25
C ARG A 164 -3.73 19.56 -8.20
N ARG A 165 -2.57 20.16 -7.91
CA ARG A 165 -1.35 19.94 -8.71
C ARG A 165 -0.87 18.49 -8.65
N ALA A 166 -0.89 17.87 -7.47
CA ALA A 166 -0.51 16.45 -7.32
C ALA A 166 -1.47 15.52 -8.08
N MET A 167 -2.77 15.80 -8.07
CA MET A 167 -3.77 15.07 -8.85
C MET A 167 -3.56 15.22 -10.35
N ALA A 168 -3.35 16.45 -10.85
CA ALA A 168 -3.10 16.71 -12.25
C ALA A 168 -1.83 15.98 -12.75
N LEU A 169 -0.75 16.00 -11.93
CA LEU A 169 0.45 15.22 -12.22
C LEU A 169 0.12 13.72 -12.31
N ARG A 170 -0.59 13.17 -11.32
CA ARG A 170 -0.97 11.75 -11.35
C ARG A 170 -1.79 11.40 -12.59
N GLU A 171 -2.75 12.22 -12.96
CA GLU A 171 -3.57 12.01 -14.16
C GLU A 171 -2.71 11.99 -15.42
N SER A 172 -1.76 12.90 -15.55
CA SER A 172 -0.83 12.91 -16.68
C SER A 172 0.08 11.68 -16.74
N LEU A 173 0.38 11.08 -15.56
CA LEU A 173 1.21 9.89 -15.45
C LEU A 173 0.43 8.57 -15.55
N LEU A 174 -0.91 8.58 -15.63
CA LEU A 174 -1.68 7.33 -15.70
C LEU A 174 -1.25 6.39 -16.82
N PRO A 175 -0.96 6.85 -18.06
CA PRO A 175 -0.47 5.96 -19.12
C PRO A 175 0.88 5.32 -18.76
N TYR A 176 1.77 6.08 -18.11
CA TYR A 176 3.06 5.59 -17.65
C TYR A 176 2.90 4.56 -16.52
N LEU A 177 2.09 4.87 -15.50
CA LEU A 177 1.77 3.95 -14.41
C LEU A 177 1.14 2.65 -14.93
N TYR A 178 0.25 2.75 -15.92
CA TYR A 178 -0.35 1.57 -16.54
C TYR A 178 0.70 0.71 -17.28
N THR A 179 1.62 1.34 -17.99
CA THR A 179 2.74 0.65 -18.66
C THR A 179 3.64 -0.06 -17.62
N LEU A 180 3.99 0.63 -16.54
CA LEU A 180 4.77 0.01 -15.45
C LEU A 180 4.02 -1.17 -14.80
N ALA A 181 2.70 -1.02 -14.59
CA ALA A 181 1.86 -2.10 -14.06
C ALA A 181 1.83 -3.31 -14.99
N HIS A 182 1.75 -3.09 -16.31
CA HIS A 182 1.85 -4.16 -17.29
C HIS A 182 3.20 -4.88 -17.21
N ARG A 183 4.30 -4.14 -17.20
CA ARG A 183 5.66 -4.70 -17.06
C ARG A 183 5.83 -5.47 -15.74
N ALA A 184 5.33 -4.93 -14.63
CA ALA A 184 5.36 -5.63 -13.35
C ALA A 184 4.63 -6.99 -13.42
N SER A 185 3.47 -7.02 -14.06
CA SER A 185 2.68 -8.25 -14.18
C SER A 185 3.27 -9.30 -15.13
N ARG A 186 4.10 -8.89 -16.12
CA ARG A 186 4.67 -9.77 -17.14
C ARG A 186 6.13 -10.12 -16.88
N GLU A 187 6.90 -9.15 -16.42
CA GLU A 187 8.35 -9.23 -16.32
C GLU A 187 8.83 -9.28 -14.86
N GLY A 188 7.95 -9.06 -13.88
CA GLY A 188 8.32 -8.99 -12.48
C GLY A 188 9.14 -7.74 -12.12
N LYS A 189 9.07 -6.68 -12.93
CA LYS A 189 9.78 -5.42 -12.68
C LYS A 189 8.99 -4.54 -11.71
N PRO A 190 9.58 -4.13 -10.58
CA PRO A 190 8.90 -3.28 -9.61
C PRO A 190 8.62 -1.87 -10.17
N LEU A 191 7.45 -1.30 -9.80
CA LEU A 191 7.09 0.08 -10.15
C LEU A 191 7.89 1.07 -9.28
N LEU A 192 7.92 0.82 -7.97
CA LEU A 192 8.71 1.61 -7.03
C LEU A 192 10.05 0.92 -6.81
N ARG A 193 11.15 1.62 -7.07
CA ARG A 193 12.48 1.03 -7.08
C ARG A 193 13.43 1.83 -6.19
N PRO A 194 14.05 1.23 -5.17
CA PRO A 194 15.15 1.88 -4.48
C PRO A 194 16.30 2.22 -5.44
N LEU A 195 16.98 3.33 -5.21
CA LEU A 195 18.06 3.80 -6.10
C LEU A 195 19.19 2.80 -6.27
N PHE A 196 19.50 2.02 -5.25
CA PHE A 196 20.57 1.03 -5.29
C PHE A 196 20.37 -0.09 -6.32
N LEU A 197 19.14 -0.34 -6.77
CA LEU A 197 18.86 -1.28 -7.87
C LEU A 197 19.47 -0.83 -9.21
N GLU A 198 19.69 0.47 -9.35
CA GLU A 198 20.31 1.08 -10.53
C GLU A 198 21.74 1.59 -10.24
N GLY A 199 22.39 1.07 -9.20
CA GLY A 199 23.73 1.46 -8.82
C GLY A 199 23.84 2.79 -8.06
N GLY A 200 22.70 3.39 -7.68
CA GLY A 200 22.67 4.59 -6.86
C GLY A 200 22.89 4.30 -5.37
N PRO A 201 22.92 5.35 -4.53
CA PRO A 201 23.13 5.18 -3.09
C PRO A 201 21.92 4.53 -2.41
N TYR A 202 22.15 3.92 -1.24
CA TYR A 202 21.08 3.62 -0.33
C TYR A 202 20.54 4.93 0.26
N THR A 203 19.24 5.16 0.11
CA THR A 203 18.54 6.30 0.70
C THR A 203 17.09 5.93 0.98
N GLU A 204 16.54 6.53 2.03
CA GLU A 204 15.13 6.42 2.40
C GLU A 204 14.32 7.66 1.98
N GLU A 205 14.97 8.59 1.27
CA GLU A 205 14.39 9.89 0.89
C GLU A 205 14.13 10.01 -0.60
N ALA A 206 14.49 8.98 -1.38
CA ALA A 206 14.28 8.97 -2.82
C ALA A 206 14.04 7.56 -3.35
N PHE A 207 13.31 7.49 -4.45
CA PHE A 207 13.07 6.25 -5.18
C PHE A 207 12.91 6.54 -6.68
N LEU A 208 13.02 5.51 -7.49
CA LEU A 208 12.65 5.58 -8.88
C LEU A 208 11.21 5.07 -9.07
N LEU A 209 10.41 5.81 -9.82
CA LEU A 209 9.15 5.32 -10.37
C LEU A 209 9.43 4.81 -11.79
N GLY A 210 9.47 3.48 -11.92
CA GLY A 210 9.98 2.84 -13.13
C GLY A 210 11.45 3.10 -13.35
N GLU A 211 11.84 3.29 -14.60
CA GLU A 211 13.23 3.54 -15.02
C GLU A 211 13.49 5.03 -15.36
N ALA A 212 12.43 5.82 -15.48
CA ALA A 212 12.52 7.16 -16.06
C ALA A 212 12.34 8.31 -15.05
N LEU A 213 11.72 8.08 -13.90
CA LEU A 213 11.40 9.15 -12.97
C LEU A 213 12.10 8.97 -11.64
N LEU A 214 13.01 9.87 -11.30
CA LEU A 214 13.56 10.01 -9.97
C LEU A 214 12.59 10.84 -9.11
N VAL A 215 12.16 10.28 -8.01
CA VAL A 215 11.32 10.94 -7.00
C VAL A 215 12.18 11.16 -5.75
N ALA A 216 12.47 12.41 -5.44
CA ALA A 216 13.18 12.78 -4.23
C ALA A 216 12.18 13.33 -3.21
N PHE A 217 12.18 12.75 -2.03
CA PHE A 217 11.34 13.13 -0.91
C PHE A 217 12.16 13.95 0.09
N LEU A 218 12.38 15.21 -0.26
CA LEU A 218 12.96 16.16 0.69
C LEU A 218 11.86 16.62 1.65
N VAL A 219 12.15 16.65 2.92
CA VAL A 219 11.22 17.13 3.97
C VAL A 219 10.76 18.57 3.69
N THR A 220 11.45 19.27 2.81
CA THR A 220 11.18 20.68 2.47
C THR A 220 10.79 20.96 1.03
N THR A 221 11.11 20.10 0.04
CA THR A 221 10.79 20.40 -1.37
C THR A 221 10.85 19.14 -2.24
N PHE A 222 9.87 18.94 -3.15
CA PHE A 222 9.96 17.95 -4.22
C PHE A 222 10.75 18.53 -5.39
N VAL A 223 11.80 17.83 -5.82
CA VAL A 223 12.51 18.13 -7.06
C VAL A 223 12.29 16.97 -8.02
N PHE A 224 11.74 17.29 -9.19
CA PHE A 224 11.68 16.35 -10.32
C PHE A 224 12.86 16.66 -11.25
N THR A 225 13.70 15.66 -11.48
CA THR A 225 14.70 15.73 -12.55
C THR A 225 14.33 14.70 -13.61
N THR A 226 14.27 15.15 -14.86
CA THR A 226 14.13 14.31 -16.06
C THR A 226 15.49 13.78 -16.49
#